data_192cdc99a0c502839da86a506f1487b6
#
_entry.id   192cdc99a0c502839da86a506f1487b6
#
_cell.length_a   1.000
_cell.length_b   1.000
_cell.length_c   1.000
_cell.angle_alpha   90.00
_cell.angle_beta   90.00
_cell.angle_gamma   90.00
#
_symmetry.space_group_name_H-M   'P 1'
#
loop_
_entity.id
_entity.type
_entity.pdbx_description
1 polymer ?
#
loop_
_entity_poly.entity_id
_entity_poly.type
_entity_poly.pdbx_seq_one_letter_code
_entity_poly.pdbx_strand_id
1 'polypeptide(L)'
;MRRRADLFGSGISMKSKGYGGSVNPEVEVFETADGSMTLVDVARGVHYRSRHGAVQESRHVFVEGSGLVGRTGTWRVLELGFGAAVNLVETVRAFREREAATRLVYHTVDWRPVGPEALTFHDGEGGELARAVALKTQGSAGEAARVVSDDGRIEVVLHAMAWEEVVLEPGEQVDAIYHDPFAKEVNPQAWTPTCFAWSRAWAAPHARLTTYSAATAVRKAMEEAGWVVWRAKGPGRKREMTVATLQDAAVELPGLKRWGQG
;
A
#
# COMPACT_ATOMS: atom_id res chain seq x y z
N MET A 1 -38.30 32.12 -24.03
CA MET A 1 -37.11 32.29 -24.88
C MET A 1 -36.10 33.14 -24.17
N ARG A 2 -35.04 32.55 -23.62
CA ARG A 2 -33.71 33.13 -23.39
C ARG A 2 -32.80 31.99 -22.95
N ARG A 3 -31.75 31.79 -23.72
CA ARG A 3 -30.76 30.75 -23.65
C ARG A 3 -29.89 30.92 -22.39
N ARG A 4 -29.59 29.85 -21.68
CA ARG A 4 -28.43 29.76 -20.80
C ARG A 4 -27.39 28.96 -21.56
N ALA A 5 -26.35 29.64 -21.93
CA ALA A 5 -25.13 29.09 -22.49
C ALA A 5 -24.00 29.31 -21.49
N ASP A 6 -23.17 28.30 -21.36
CA ASP A 6 -21.73 28.34 -21.15
C ASP A 6 -21.17 28.91 -19.85
N LEU A 7 -20.85 27.98 -18.95
CA LEU A 7 -19.77 28.13 -17.97
C LEU A 7 -19.07 26.77 -17.80
N PHE A 8 -18.34 26.35 -18.83
CA PHE A 8 -17.23 25.42 -18.67
C PHE A 8 -15.98 26.12 -19.15
N GLY A 9 -15.29 26.73 -18.16
CA GLY A 9 -14.01 27.34 -18.36
C GLY A 9 -12.92 26.27 -18.52
N SER A 10 -12.20 26.41 -19.59
CA SER A 10 -10.82 26.01 -19.91
C SER A 10 -10.19 24.89 -19.07
N GLY A 11 -10.21 23.68 -19.63
CA GLY A 11 -9.37 22.58 -19.21
C GLY A 11 -7.90 22.96 -19.34
N ILE A 12 -7.20 22.97 -18.21
CA ILE A 12 -5.75 22.93 -18.19
C ILE A 12 -5.36 21.50 -18.55
N SER A 13 -5.00 21.30 -19.81
CA SER A 13 -4.31 20.09 -20.27
C SER A 13 -2.95 20.04 -19.58
N MET A 14 -2.85 19.34 -18.45
CA MET A 14 -1.56 18.90 -17.92
C MET A 14 -1.03 17.85 -18.90
N LYS A 15 -0.12 18.26 -19.75
CA LYS A 15 0.73 17.33 -20.51
C LYS A 15 1.43 16.45 -19.49
N SER A 16 1.06 15.18 -19.44
CA SER A 16 1.81 14.13 -18.77
C SER A 16 3.24 14.22 -19.30
N LYS A 17 4.19 14.51 -18.43
CA LYS A 17 5.61 14.30 -18.75
C LYS A 17 5.75 12.82 -19.01
N GLY A 18 5.92 12.46 -20.28
CA GLY A 18 6.10 11.09 -20.69
C GLY A 18 7.28 10.45 -19.96
N TYR A 19 6.97 9.55 -19.05
CA TYR A 19 7.91 8.57 -18.55
C TYR A 19 8.02 7.50 -19.65
N GLY A 20 8.97 7.73 -20.56
CA GLY A 20 9.27 6.82 -21.64
C GLY A 20 9.81 5.50 -21.10
N GLY A 21 9.31 4.39 -21.65
CA GLY A 21 9.91 3.08 -21.61
C GLY A 21 9.38 2.20 -20.45
N SER A 22 8.53 1.26 -20.81
CA SER A 22 8.25 0.05 -20.04
C SER A 22 9.53 -0.81 -19.95
N VAL A 23 10.39 -0.52 -19.00
CA VAL A 23 11.48 -1.42 -18.62
C VAL A 23 11.17 -1.86 -17.19
N ASN A 24 10.93 -3.16 -17.00
CA ASN A 24 10.91 -3.75 -15.68
C ASN A 24 12.16 -3.29 -14.92
N PRO A 25 12.06 -2.91 -13.64
CA PRO A 25 13.25 -2.55 -12.87
C PRO A 25 14.21 -3.74 -12.89
N GLU A 26 15.49 -3.48 -13.13
CA GLU A 26 16.54 -4.49 -12.96
C GLU A 26 16.69 -4.74 -11.45
N VAL A 27 16.27 -5.90 -10.98
CA VAL A 27 16.24 -6.24 -9.57
C VAL A 27 16.99 -7.52 -9.29
N GLU A 28 17.63 -7.58 -8.13
CA GLU A 28 18.28 -8.77 -7.57
C GLU A 28 17.60 -9.17 -6.26
N VAL A 29 17.55 -10.48 -5.99
CA VAL A 29 17.05 -11.03 -4.73
C VAL A 29 18.10 -10.80 -3.64
N PHE A 30 17.65 -10.32 -2.48
CA PHE A 30 18.48 -10.03 -1.32
C PHE A 30 17.91 -10.73 -0.08
N GLU A 31 18.76 -11.48 0.65
CA GLU A 31 18.41 -12.07 1.93
C GLU A 31 18.60 -11.06 3.06
N THR A 32 17.56 -10.86 3.86
CA THR A 32 17.57 -9.95 5.00
C THR A 32 18.08 -10.65 6.28
N ALA A 33 18.35 -9.90 7.35
CA ALA A 33 18.93 -10.44 8.57
C ALA A 33 18.03 -11.43 9.33
N ASP A 34 16.72 -11.47 9.05
CA ASP A 34 15.78 -12.47 9.57
C ASP A 34 15.63 -13.70 8.66
N GLY A 35 16.45 -13.81 7.60
CA GLY A 35 16.41 -14.91 6.63
C GLY A 35 15.31 -14.78 5.59
N SER A 36 14.51 -13.71 5.62
CA SER A 36 13.50 -13.47 4.58
C SER A 36 14.12 -12.83 3.34
N MET A 37 13.49 -13.06 2.19
CA MET A 37 13.94 -12.51 0.91
C MET A 37 13.24 -11.21 0.58
N THR A 38 13.95 -10.30 -0.10
CA THR A 38 13.42 -9.07 -0.70
C THR A 38 14.18 -8.76 -1.99
N LEU A 39 13.91 -7.59 -2.57
CA LEU A 39 14.55 -7.14 -3.79
C LEU A 39 15.43 -5.92 -3.56
N VAL A 40 16.41 -5.75 -4.45
CA VAL A 40 17.22 -4.55 -4.59
C VAL A 40 17.07 -4.05 -6.02
N ASP A 41 16.71 -2.77 -6.19
CA ASP A 41 16.82 -2.08 -7.48
C ASP A 41 18.32 -1.82 -7.73
N VAL A 42 18.90 -2.55 -8.66
CA VAL A 42 20.34 -2.52 -8.94
C VAL A 42 20.75 -1.15 -9.46
N ALA A 43 19.94 -0.57 -10.35
CA ALA A 43 20.23 0.71 -10.98
C ALA A 43 20.26 1.88 -9.98
N ARG A 44 19.43 1.80 -8.92
CA ARG A 44 19.32 2.84 -7.89
C ARG A 44 20.06 2.50 -6.61
N GLY A 45 20.49 1.25 -6.40
CA GLY A 45 21.06 0.76 -5.16
C GLY A 45 20.08 0.79 -3.97
N VAL A 46 18.78 0.70 -4.23
CA VAL A 46 17.73 0.86 -3.21
C VAL A 46 17.09 -0.49 -2.90
N HIS A 47 17.05 -0.82 -1.60
CA HIS A 47 16.33 -2.01 -1.13
C HIS A 47 14.83 -1.75 -1.07
N TYR A 48 14.05 -2.74 -1.51
CA TYR A 48 12.59 -2.70 -1.44
C TYR A 48 12.08 -2.80 0.00
N ARG A 49 12.84 -3.47 0.88
CA ARG A 49 12.51 -3.66 2.30
C ARG A 49 13.70 -3.42 3.21
N SER A 50 13.43 -3.35 4.50
CA SER A 50 14.44 -3.27 5.53
C SER A 50 15.41 -4.46 5.45
N ARG A 51 16.71 -4.18 5.49
CA ARG A 51 17.77 -5.21 5.58
C ARG A 51 17.69 -6.04 6.86
N HIS A 52 16.92 -5.60 7.86
CA HIS A 52 16.81 -6.25 9.16
C HIS A 52 15.74 -7.34 9.22
N GLY A 53 14.78 -7.34 8.28
CA GLY A 53 13.73 -8.32 8.20
C GLY A 53 12.54 -7.81 7.39
N ALA A 54 12.31 -8.41 6.22
CA ALA A 54 11.21 -8.02 5.35
C ALA A 54 9.86 -8.56 5.86
N VAL A 55 9.83 -9.83 6.27
CA VAL A 55 8.63 -10.48 6.80
C VAL A 55 8.24 -9.91 8.15
N GLN A 56 9.21 -9.75 9.07
CA GLN A 56 8.93 -9.16 10.40
C GLN A 56 8.36 -7.74 10.28
N GLU A 57 8.93 -6.90 9.40
CA GLU A 57 8.44 -5.54 9.18
C GLU A 57 7.01 -5.56 8.59
N SER A 58 6.76 -6.40 7.59
CA SER A 58 5.46 -6.52 6.95
C SER A 58 4.37 -6.94 7.95
N ARG A 59 4.60 -7.99 8.72
CA ARG A 59 3.66 -8.45 9.73
C ARG A 59 3.37 -7.39 10.78
N HIS A 60 4.41 -6.81 11.37
CA HIS A 60 4.26 -5.87 12.48
C HIS A 60 3.63 -4.55 12.04
N VAL A 61 4.17 -3.92 10.96
CA VAL A 61 3.73 -2.58 10.54
C VAL A 61 2.39 -2.63 9.84
N PHE A 62 2.20 -3.59 8.93
CA PHE A 62 1.06 -3.56 8.03
C PHE A 62 -0.06 -4.50 8.48
N VAL A 63 0.21 -5.77 8.64
CA VAL A 63 -0.84 -6.76 8.97
C VAL A 63 -1.40 -6.52 10.38
N GLU A 64 -0.55 -6.45 11.39
CA GLU A 64 -0.96 -6.24 12.79
C GLU A 64 -1.32 -4.77 13.06
N GLY A 65 -0.47 -3.83 12.59
CA GLY A 65 -0.64 -2.40 12.82
C GLY A 65 -1.95 -1.85 12.25
N SER A 66 -2.43 -2.39 11.15
CA SER A 66 -3.74 -2.02 10.56
C SER A 66 -4.94 -2.49 11.38
N GLY A 67 -4.74 -3.47 12.27
CA GLY A 67 -5.82 -4.06 13.06
C GLY A 67 -6.71 -5.05 12.31
N LEU A 68 -6.37 -5.44 11.08
CA LEU A 68 -7.12 -6.43 10.30
C LEU A 68 -7.25 -7.76 11.03
N VAL A 69 -6.18 -8.18 11.72
CA VAL A 69 -6.13 -9.48 12.43
C VAL A 69 -7.24 -9.66 13.48
N GLY A 70 -7.77 -8.56 14.01
CA GLY A 70 -8.91 -8.57 14.95
C GLY A 70 -10.29 -8.50 14.29
N ARG A 71 -10.38 -8.46 12.95
CA ARG A 71 -11.64 -8.25 12.24
C ARG A 71 -12.23 -9.55 11.71
N THR A 72 -13.55 -9.56 11.60
CA THR A 72 -14.33 -10.64 11.01
C THR A 72 -14.86 -10.24 9.63
N GLY A 73 -15.31 -11.20 8.84
CA GLY A 73 -15.93 -10.96 7.55
C GLY A 73 -14.94 -10.60 6.45
N THR A 74 -15.28 -9.61 5.63
CA THR A 74 -14.42 -9.18 4.51
C THR A 74 -13.32 -8.25 4.98
N TRP A 75 -12.09 -8.54 4.58
CA TRP A 75 -10.94 -7.64 4.70
C TRP A 75 -10.72 -6.92 3.38
N ARG A 76 -10.68 -5.59 3.40
CA ARG A 76 -10.36 -4.76 2.24
C ARG A 76 -9.09 -3.97 2.50
N VAL A 77 -8.11 -4.15 1.64
CA VAL A 77 -6.78 -3.53 1.77
C VAL A 77 -6.48 -2.68 0.55
N LEU A 78 -5.92 -1.49 0.77
CA LEU A 78 -5.23 -0.70 -0.25
C LEU A 78 -3.76 -0.62 0.13
N GLU A 79 -2.88 -1.02 -0.77
CA GLU A 79 -1.44 -0.85 -0.64
C GLU A 79 -0.93 0.17 -1.66
N LEU A 80 -0.07 1.07 -1.24
CA LEU A 80 0.74 1.90 -2.11
C LEU A 80 2.18 1.39 -2.08
N GLY A 81 2.63 0.82 -3.20
CA GLY A 81 3.92 0.16 -3.36
C GLY A 81 3.82 -1.36 -3.31
N PHE A 82 3.52 -2.01 -4.44
CA PHE A 82 3.53 -3.47 -4.57
C PHE A 82 4.91 -4.08 -4.27
N GLY A 83 5.94 -3.45 -4.83
CA GLY A 83 7.34 -3.77 -4.58
C GLY A 83 7.66 -5.25 -4.73
N ALA A 84 8.24 -5.83 -3.67
CA ALA A 84 8.57 -7.26 -3.59
C ALA A 84 7.38 -8.15 -3.14
N ALA A 85 6.15 -7.65 -3.13
CA ALA A 85 4.91 -8.33 -2.76
C ALA A 85 4.86 -8.94 -1.33
N VAL A 86 5.79 -8.59 -0.45
CA VAL A 86 5.88 -9.17 0.91
C VAL A 86 4.61 -8.89 1.72
N ASN A 87 4.03 -7.68 1.61
CA ASN A 87 2.81 -7.33 2.33
C ASN A 87 1.61 -8.14 1.85
N LEU A 88 1.47 -8.34 0.54
CA LEU A 88 0.42 -9.19 -0.02
C LEU A 88 0.54 -10.62 0.52
N VAL A 89 1.75 -11.22 0.43
CA VAL A 89 2.00 -12.60 0.88
C VAL A 89 1.68 -12.77 2.36
N GLU A 90 2.15 -11.85 3.22
CA GLU A 90 1.90 -11.91 4.66
C GLU A 90 0.43 -11.63 5.01
N THR A 91 -0.27 -10.79 4.23
CA THR A 91 -1.71 -10.56 4.43
C THR A 91 -2.53 -11.79 4.05
N VAL A 92 -2.21 -12.45 2.93
CA VAL A 92 -2.84 -13.73 2.52
C VAL A 92 -2.64 -14.79 3.60
N ARG A 93 -1.42 -14.94 4.13
CA ARG A 93 -1.12 -15.87 5.21
C ARG A 93 -1.95 -15.58 6.46
N ALA A 94 -1.96 -14.33 6.92
CA ALA A 94 -2.77 -13.93 8.07
C ALA A 94 -4.27 -14.13 7.86
N PHE A 95 -4.77 -13.89 6.64
CA PHE A 95 -6.15 -14.14 6.27
C PHE A 95 -6.50 -15.62 6.38
N ARG A 96 -5.64 -16.51 5.87
CA ARG A 96 -5.85 -17.97 5.92
C ARG A 96 -5.79 -18.54 7.35
N GLU A 97 -5.05 -17.89 8.24
CA GLU A 97 -5.00 -18.25 9.67
C GLU A 97 -6.25 -17.83 10.45
N ARG A 98 -7.21 -17.09 9.83
CA ARG A 98 -8.39 -16.53 10.49
C ARG A 98 -9.70 -17.06 9.90
N GLU A 99 -10.33 -18.04 10.57
CA GLU A 99 -11.62 -18.59 10.16
C GLU A 99 -12.74 -17.53 10.09
N ALA A 100 -12.69 -16.54 10.97
CA ALA A 100 -13.67 -15.45 11.02
C ALA A 100 -13.53 -14.45 9.85
N ALA A 101 -12.41 -14.44 9.12
CA ALA A 101 -12.23 -13.69 7.89
C ALA A 101 -12.74 -14.51 6.70
N THR A 102 -13.75 -14.00 5.99
CA THR A 102 -14.46 -14.76 4.96
C THR A 102 -14.03 -14.42 3.54
N ARG A 103 -13.56 -13.19 3.32
CA ARG A 103 -13.08 -12.72 2.01
C ARG A 103 -11.96 -11.70 2.20
N LEU A 104 -10.98 -11.74 1.31
CA LEU A 104 -9.91 -10.73 1.18
C LEU A 104 -10.02 -10.07 -0.20
N VAL A 105 -10.11 -8.74 -0.22
CA VAL A 105 -9.98 -7.91 -1.42
C VAL A 105 -8.76 -7.02 -1.23
N TYR A 106 -7.73 -7.23 -2.05
CA TYR A 106 -6.44 -6.58 -1.92
C TYR A 106 -6.14 -5.74 -3.16
N HIS A 107 -6.23 -4.42 -3.03
CA HIS A 107 -5.78 -3.48 -4.04
C HIS A 107 -4.34 -3.09 -3.75
N THR A 108 -3.49 -3.13 -4.77
CA THR A 108 -2.13 -2.59 -4.68
C THR A 108 -1.84 -1.70 -5.87
N VAL A 109 -1.12 -0.61 -5.63
CA VAL A 109 -0.80 0.40 -6.64
C VAL A 109 0.70 0.51 -6.79
N ASP A 110 1.19 0.30 -7.98
CA ASP A 110 2.60 0.49 -8.32
C ASP A 110 2.73 0.93 -9.79
N TRP A 111 3.37 2.06 -10.02
CA TRP A 111 3.54 2.59 -11.37
C TRP A 111 4.57 1.80 -12.22
N ARG A 112 5.40 0.98 -11.56
CA ARG A 112 6.41 0.11 -12.17
C ARG A 112 6.52 -1.20 -11.40
N PRO A 113 5.48 -2.04 -11.42
CA PRO A 113 5.54 -3.31 -10.72
C PRO A 113 6.65 -4.19 -11.28
N VAL A 114 7.27 -4.98 -10.41
CA VAL A 114 8.25 -6.00 -10.82
C VAL A 114 7.57 -7.11 -11.60
N GLY A 115 8.32 -7.77 -12.48
CA GLY A 115 7.82 -8.95 -13.18
C GLY A 115 7.69 -10.19 -12.28
N PRO A 116 6.92 -11.21 -12.72
CA PRO A 116 6.69 -12.43 -11.93
C PRO A 116 7.98 -13.21 -11.65
N GLU A 117 8.98 -13.11 -12.51
CA GLU A 117 10.30 -13.72 -12.34
C GLU A 117 11.06 -13.23 -11.10
N ALA A 118 10.84 -11.96 -10.72
CA ALA A 118 11.43 -11.38 -9.52
C ALA A 118 10.78 -11.85 -8.22
N LEU A 119 9.60 -12.50 -8.29
CA LEU A 119 8.80 -12.92 -7.13
C LEU A 119 8.87 -14.42 -6.86
N THR A 120 9.78 -15.15 -7.49
CA THR A 120 9.90 -16.62 -7.40
C THR A 120 10.36 -17.13 -6.03
N PHE A 121 10.89 -16.26 -5.20
CA PHE A 121 11.29 -16.59 -3.82
C PHE A 121 10.11 -16.67 -2.83
N HIS A 122 8.91 -16.30 -3.25
CA HIS A 122 7.70 -16.48 -2.44
C HIS A 122 7.07 -17.84 -2.71
N ASP A 123 6.85 -18.59 -1.65
CA ASP A 123 6.12 -19.85 -1.66
C ASP A 123 4.64 -19.67 -1.29
N GLY A 124 3.84 -20.71 -1.63
CA GLY A 124 2.44 -20.83 -1.28
C GLY A 124 1.52 -19.85 -2.03
N GLU A 125 0.25 -19.84 -1.62
CA GLU A 125 -0.84 -19.16 -2.32
C GLU A 125 -0.60 -17.64 -2.51
N GLY A 126 -0.08 -16.96 -1.49
CA GLY A 126 0.24 -15.53 -1.59
C GLY A 126 1.28 -15.23 -2.67
N GLY A 127 2.32 -16.10 -2.78
CA GLY A 127 3.34 -16.01 -3.82
C GLY A 127 2.78 -16.31 -5.21
N GLU A 128 1.89 -17.30 -5.33
CA GLU A 128 1.22 -17.64 -6.58
C GLU A 128 0.34 -16.49 -7.08
N LEU A 129 -0.47 -15.90 -6.20
CA LEU A 129 -1.31 -14.74 -6.52
C LEU A 129 -0.47 -13.51 -6.91
N ALA A 130 0.64 -13.26 -6.21
CA ALA A 130 1.55 -12.17 -6.52
C ALA A 130 2.17 -12.32 -7.92
N ARG A 131 2.66 -13.51 -8.26
CA ARG A 131 3.19 -13.81 -9.60
C ARG A 131 2.12 -13.73 -10.68
N ALA A 132 0.92 -14.26 -10.41
CA ALA A 132 -0.17 -14.26 -11.37
C ALA A 132 -0.66 -12.84 -11.70
N VAL A 133 -0.79 -11.95 -10.71
CA VAL A 133 -1.19 -10.55 -10.95
C VAL A 133 -0.07 -9.76 -11.64
N ALA A 134 1.19 -9.97 -11.25
CA ALA A 134 2.34 -9.36 -11.91
C ALA A 134 2.47 -9.78 -13.39
N LEU A 135 2.21 -11.05 -13.70
CA LEU A 135 2.21 -11.55 -15.08
C LEU A 135 1.15 -10.85 -15.94
N LYS A 136 -0.05 -10.64 -15.39
CA LYS A 136 -1.14 -9.97 -16.11
C LYS A 136 -0.89 -8.48 -16.38
N THR A 137 0.00 -7.83 -15.62
CA THR A 137 0.37 -6.42 -15.85
C THR A 137 1.52 -6.25 -16.82
N GLN A 138 2.20 -7.34 -17.23
CA GLN A 138 3.28 -7.25 -18.21
C GLN A 138 2.76 -6.74 -19.57
N GLY A 139 3.30 -5.63 -20.02
CA GLY A 139 2.89 -4.99 -21.28
C GLY A 139 1.63 -4.13 -21.20
N SER A 140 0.98 -4.02 -20.04
CA SER A 140 -0.28 -3.29 -19.82
C SER A 140 -0.10 -2.10 -18.87
N ALA A 141 0.90 -1.26 -19.13
CA ALA A 141 1.08 -0.03 -18.35
C ALA A 141 -0.17 0.87 -18.45
N GLY A 142 -0.64 1.37 -17.30
CA GLY A 142 -1.85 2.19 -17.21
C GLY A 142 -3.15 1.38 -17.04
N GLU A 143 -3.05 0.06 -16.83
CA GLU A 143 -4.20 -0.82 -16.61
C GLU A 143 -4.16 -1.48 -15.23
N ALA A 144 -5.33 -1.92 -14.76
CA ALA A 144 -5.45 -2.76 -13.59
C ALA A 144 -5.59 -4.24 -13.98
N ALA A 145 -4.82 -5.10 -13.33
CA ALA A 145 -4.95 -6.54 -13.49
C ALA A 145 -5.60 -7.15 -12.24
N ARG A 146 -6.46 -8.16 -12.46
CA ARG A 146 -7.17 -8.85 -11.40
C ARG A 146 -6.88 -10.35 -11.45
N VAL A 147 -6.64 -10.94 -10.28
CA VAL A 147 -6.59 -12.39 -10.05
C VAL A 147 -7.45 -12.76 -8.86
N VAL A 148 -7.96 -14.01 -8.86
CA VAL A 148 -8.79 -14.55 -7.78
C VAL A 148 -8.24 -15.92 -7.42
N SER A 149 -8.22 -16.25 -6.12
CA SER A 149 -7.86 -17.59 -5.64
C SER A 149 -8.86 -18.65 -6.12
N ASP A 150 -8.44 -19.90 -6.14
CA ASP A 150 -9.27 -21.03 -6.64
C ASP A 150 -10.58 -21.18 -5.88
N ASP A 151 -10.59 -20.87 -4.59
CA ASP A 151 -11.81 -20.92 -3.74
C ASP A 151 -12.65 -19.63 -3.79
N GLY A 152 -12.24 -18.64 -4.58
CA GLY A 152 -12.93 -17.36 -4.75
C GLY A 152 -12.87 -16.41 -3.56
N ARG A 153 -12.15 -16.77 -2.48
CA ARG A 153 -12.12 -15.99 -1.24
C ARG A 153 -11.11 -14.85 -1.25
N ILE A 154 -10.08 -14.92 -2.09
CA ILE A 154 -9.05 -13.88 -2.19
C ILE A 154 -9.08 -13.28 -3.59
N GLU A 155 -9.19 -11.98 -3.64
CA GLU A 155 -9.12 -11.18 -4.85
C GLU A 155 -7.97 -10.19 -4.73
N VAL A 156 -7.07 -10.17 -5.72
CA VAL A 156 -5.95 -9.24 -5.80
C VAL A 156 -6.09 -8.41 -7.06
N VAL A 157 -6.02 -7.09 -6.90
CA VAL A 157 -6.06 -6.11 -8.00
C VAL A 157 -4.77 -5.29 -7.95
N LEU A 158 -3.93 -5.41 -8.97
CA LEU A 158 -2.73 -4.61 -9.15
C LEU A 158 -3.01 -3.51 -10.18
N HIS A 159 -2.95 -2.26 -9.73
CA HIS A 159 -3.04 -1.06 -10.56
C HIS A 159 -1.62 -0.70 -11.03
N ALA A 160 -1.27 -1.06 -12.29
CA ALA A 160 0.05 -0.79 -12.88
C ALA A 160 0.11 0.64 -13.44
N MET A 161 -0.12 1.64 -12.57
CA MET A 161 -0.20 3.05 -12.91
C MET A 161 0.21 3.94 -11.73
N ALA A 162 0.34 5.24 -11.97
CA ALA A 162 0.56 6.21 -10.90
C ALA A 162 -0.68 6.27 -9.99
N TRP A 163 -0.47 6.50 -8.69
CA TRP A 163 -1.58 6.54 -7.72
C TRP A 163 -2.61 7.63 -8.05
N GLU A 164 -2.19 8.72 -8.68
CA GLU A 164 -3.06 9.82 -9.14
C GLU A 164 -4.07 9.40 -10.20
N GLU A 165 -3.78 8.33 -10.93
CA GLU A 165 -4.61 7.80 -12.02
C GLU A 165 -5.62 6.76 -11.53
N VAL A 166 -5.43 6.24 -10.30
CA VAL A 166 -6.33 5.25 -9.72
C VAL A 166 -7.59 5.92 -9.20
N VAL A 167 -8.73 5.51 -9.73
CA VAL A 167 -10.05 6.01 -9.36
C VAL A 167 -10.79 4.96 -8.54
N LEU A 168 -11.40 5.41 -7.44
CA LEU A 168 -12.30 4.60 -6.62
C LEU A 168 -13.59 4.30 -7.36
N GLU A 169 -13.98 3.02 -7.36
CA GLU A 169 -15.34 2.67 -7.71
C GLU A 169 -16.30 3.00 -6.55
N PRO A 170 -17.55 3.45 -6.87
CA PRO A 170 -18.53 3.76 -5.83
C PRO A 170 -18.75 2.57 -4.88
N GLY A 171 -18.50 2.79 -3.58
CA GLY A 171 -18.70 1.76 -2.55
C GLY A 171 -17.45 0.92 -2.22
N GLU A 172 -16.35 1.12 -2.90
CA GLU A 172 -15.06 0.48 -2.59
C GLU A 172 -14.31 1.24 -1.49
N GLN A 173 -14.71 1.04 -0.24
CA GLN A 173 -13.97 1.54 0.90
C GLN A 173 -13.12 0.42 1.51
N VAL A 174 -11.91 0.76 1.97
CA VAL A 174 -10.96 -0.20 2.53
C VAL A 174 -10.85 -0.08 4.04
N ASP A 175 -10.56 -1.22 4.68
CA ASP A 175 -10.41 -1.34 6.13
C ASP A 175 -8.98 -1.01 6.58
N ALA A 176 -8.01 -1.21 5.68
CA ALA A 176 -6.59 -0.99 5.94
C ALA A 176 -5.92 -0.33 4.74
N ILE A 177 -5.02 0.60 5.02
CA ILE A 177 -4.17 1.24 4.02
C ILE A 177 -2.71 1.00 4.41
N TYR A 178 -1.98 0.31 3.54
CA TYR A 178 -0.55 0.07 3.68
C TYR A 178 0.21 1.12 2.85
N HIS A 179 0.72 2.13 3.53
CA HIS A 179 1.49 3.18 2.87
C HIS A 179 2.97 2.81 2.87
N ASP A 180 3.40 2.11 1.84
CA ASP A 180 4.70 1.45 1.74
C ASP A 180 5.51 1.78 0.48
N PRO A 181 5.47 3.02 -0.02
CA PRO A 181 6.32 3.40 -1.14
C PRO A 181 7.79 3.47 -0.71
N PHE A 182 8.69 3.53 -1.70
CA PHE A 182 10.09 3.86 -1.45
C PHE A 182 10.23 5.14 -0.63
N ALA A 183 11.34 5.24 0.11
CA ALA A 183 11.62 6.40 0.95
C ALA A 183 11.48 7.73 0.20
N LYS A 184 11.21 8.80 0.94
CA LYS A 184 10.92 10.15 0.39
C LYS A 184 11.98 10.66 -0.57
N GLU A 185 13.23 10.28 -0.37
CA GLU A 185 14.37 10.66 -1.22
C GLU A 185 14.27 10.02 -2.62
N VAL A 186 13.60 8.86 -2.72
CA VAL A 186 13.43 8.10 -3.96
C VAL A 186 12.07 8.39 -4.60
N ASN A 187 11.03 8.51 -3.79
CA ASN A 187 9.66 8.73 -4.24
C ASN A 187 8.96 9.86 -3.44
N PRO A 188 9.36 11.13 -3.63
CA PRO A 188 8.84 12.24 -2.85
C PRO A 188 7.33 12.47 -3.02
N GLN A 189 6.76 12.16 -4.19
CA GLN A 189 5.34 12.39 -4.49
C GLN A 189 4.41 11.53 -3.61
N ALA A 190 4.84 10.32 -3.26
CA ALA A 190 4.07 9.43 -2.39
C ALA A 190 3.98 9.91 -0.92
N TRP A 191 4.76 10.91 -0.52
CA TRP A 191 4.82 11.41 0.85
C TRP A 191 4.26 12.82 1.01
N THR A 192 3.42 13.24 0.08
CA THR A 192 2.77 14.56 0.07
C THR A 192 1.40 14.52 0.75
N PRO A 193 0.90 15.69 1.24
CA PRO A 193 -0.49 15.77 1.72
C PRO A 193 -1.51 15.32 0.66
N THR A 194 -1.26 15.59 -0.62
CA THR A 194 -2.15 15.18 -1.73
C THR A 194 -2.26 13.66 -1.82
N CYS A 195 -1.13 12.92 -1.71
CA CYS A 195 -1.15 11.46 -1.72
C CYS A 195 -1.89 10.89 -0.49
N PHE A 196 -1.68 11.47 0.69
CA PHE A 196 -2.41 11.07 1.88
C PHE A 196 -3.90 11.42 1.83
N ALA A 197 -4.28 12.52 1.18
CA ALA A 197 -5.69 12.85 0.94
C ALA A 197 -6.34 11.88 -0.06
N TRP A 198 -5.62 11.49 -1.10
CA TRP A 198 -6.05 10.45 -2.03
C TRP A 198 -6.31 9.13 -1.28
N SER A 199 -5.37 8.64 -0.50
CA SER A 199 -5.56 7.39 0.25
C SER A 199 -6.69 7.50 1.29
N ARG A 200 -6.90 8.71 1.86
CA ARG A 200 -8.01 8.99 2.78
C ARG A 200 -9.39 8.82 2.13
N ALA A 201 -9.51 9.13 0.85
CA ALA A 201 -10.77 8.95 0.12
C ALA A 201 -11.20 7.48 -0.02
N TRP A 202 -10.24 6.53 0.06
CA TRP A 202 -10.50 5.09 0.07
C TRP A 202 -10.91 4.56 1.45
N ALA A 203 -10.64 5.29 2.52
CA ALA A 203 -10.75 4.79 3.88
C ALA A 203 -12.21 4.63 4.33
N ALA A 204 -12.57 3.45 4.81
CA ALA A 204 -13.78 3.25 5.61
C ALA A 204 -13.67 4.02 6.95
N PRO A 205 -14.79 4.37 7.62
CA PRO A 205 -14.76 5.18 8.85
C PRO A 205 -13.86 4.62 9.96
N HIS A 206 -13.66 3.32 9.99
CA HIS A 206 -12.82 2.61 10.97
C HIS A 206 -11.44 2.21 10.42
N ALA A 207 -11.10 2.62 9.20
CA ALA A 207 -9.85 2.26 8.55
C ALA A 207 -8.63 2.79 9.31
N ARG A 208 -7.53 2.04 9.19
CA ARG A 208 -6.21 2.48 9.65
C ARG A 208 -5.25 2.55 8.46
N LEU A 209 -4.55 3.67 8.36
CA LEU A 209 -3.36 3.78 7.53
C LEU A 209 -2.15 3.46 8.39
N THR A 210 -1.26 2.62 7.88
CA THR A 210 0.00 2.26 8.54
C THR A 210 1.18 2.51 7.62
N THR A 211 2.31 2.93 8.21
CA THR A 211 3.59 3.08 7.49
C THR A 211 4.77 2.86 8.43
N TYR A 212 5.86 2.36 7.85
CA TYR A 212 7.14 2.20 8.55
C TYR A 212 7.80 3.54 8.92
N SER A 213 7.38 4.64 8.30
CA SER A 213 7.98 5.95 8.49
C SER A 213 7.55 6.58 9.82
N ALA A 214 8.54 7.05 10.59
CA ALA A 214 8.33 7.83 11.82
C ALA A 214 8.74 9.31 11.67
N ALA A 215 9.02 9.76 10.44
CA ALA A 215 9.51 11.09 10.16
C ALA A 215 8.45 12.17 10.46
N THR A 216 8.85 13.23 11.17
CA THR A 216 7.96 14.35 11.52
C THR A 216 7.30 14.98 10.29
N ALA A 217 8.03 15.12 9.18
CA ALA A 217 7.50 15.69 7.94
C ALA A 217 6.38 14.83 7.34
N VAL A 218 6.49 13.49 7.44
CA VAL A 218 5.46 12.55 6.99
C VAL A 218 4.20 12.67 7.86
N ARG A 219 4.37 12.69 9.17
CA ARG A 219 3.26 12.87 10.12
C ARG A 219 2.52 14.19 9.91
N LYS A 220 3.24 15.29 9.66
CA LYS A 220 2.64 16.59 9.32
C LYS A 220 1.84 16.53 8.02
N ALA A 221 2.39 15.90 6.97
CA ALA A 221 1.69 15.73 5.71
C ALA A 221 0.38 14.91 5.85
N MET A 222 0.38 13.91 6.74
CA MET A 222 -0.84 13.17 7.07
C MET A 222 -1.87 14.05 7.79
N GLU A 223 -1.45 14.87 8.77
CA GLU A 223 -2.37 15.81 9.45
C GLU A 223 -2.94 16.85 8.50
N GLU A 224 -2.12 17.41 7.60
CA GLU A 224 -2.57 18.32 6.55
C GLU A 224 -3.61 17.69 5.63
N ALA A 225 -3.51 16.38 5.40
CA ALA A 225 -4.49 15.57 4.65
C ALA A 225 -5.76 15.21 5.47
N GLY A 226 -5.84 15.62 6.73
CA GLY A 226 -6.97 15.38 7.62
C GLY A 226 -6.96 14.03 8.34
N TRP A 227 -5.82 13.36 8.40
CA TRP A 227 -5.63 12.16 9.22
C TRP A 227 -5.35 12.52 10.68
N VAL A 228 -5.85 11.70 11.57
CA VAL A 228 -5.49 11.68 12.99
C VAL A 228 -4.28 10.76 13.17
N VAL A 229 -3.16 11.32 13.61
CA VAL A 229 -1.86 10.61 13.59
C VAL A 229 -1.48 10.08 14.96
N TRP A 230 -0.98 8.85 14.98
CA TRP A 230 -0.56 8.12 16.19
C TRP A 230 0.86 7.61 16.04
N ARG A 231 1.56 7.54 17.17
CA ARG A 231 2.83 6.81 17.31
C ARG A 231 2.54 5.41 17.82
N ALA A 232 3.13 4.40 17.18
CA ALA A 232 3.12 3.02 17.60
C ALA A 232 4.54 2.52 17.77
N LYS A 233 4.72 1.41 18.48
CA LYS A 233 6.02 0.73 18.59
C LYS A 233 6.44 0.23 17.22
N GLY A 234 7.66 0.50 16.81
CA GLY A 234 8.22 0.02 15.55
C GLY A 234 8.63 -1.46 15.60
N PRO A 235 8.87 -2.09 14.43
CA PRO A 235 9.32 -3.47 14.34
C PRO A 235 10.76 -3.63 14.80
N GLY A 236 11.07 -4.74 15.44
CA GLY A 236 12.42 -5.11 15.86
C GLY A 236 13.12 -4.03 16.70
N ARG A 237 14.20 -3.45 16.15
CA ARG A 237 14.97 -2.38 16.80
C ARG A 237 14.47 -0.97 16.49
N LYS A 238 13.54 -0.79 15.57
CA LYS A 238 12.94 0.52 15.28
C LYS A 238 12.09 0.96 16.46
N ARG A 239 12.28 2.20 16.92
CA ARG A 239 11.55 2.73 18.09
C ARG A 239 10.09 2.96 17.80
N GLU A 240 9.78 3.49 16.63
CA GLU A 240 8.43 3.93 16.26
C GLU A 240 8.08 3.58 14.82
N MET A 241 6.79 3.44 14.59
CA MET A 241 6.11 3.49 13.32
C MET A 241 4.95 4.48 13.42
N THR A 242 4.26 4.76 12.31
CA THR A 242 3.11 5.65 12.29
C THR A 242 1.84 4.89 11.92
N VAL A 243 0.77 5.15 12.66
CA VAL A 243 -0.60 4.74 12.37
C VAL A 243 -1.43 6.01 12.21
N ALA A 244 -2.40 6.02 11.29
CA ALA A 244 -3.34 7.13 11.16
C ALA A 244 -4.77 6.61 11.02
N THR A 245 -5.74 7.40 11.54
CA THR A 245 -7.18 7.10 11.55
C THR A 245 -7.97 8.29 11.04
N LEU A 246 -9.23 8.08 10.62
CA LEU A 246 -10.08 9.19 10.16
C LEU A 246 -10.65 10.02 11.30
N GLN A 247 -10.89 9.41 12.43
CA GLN A 247 -11.47 10.06 13.60
C GLN A 247 -10.48 10.00 14.74
N ASP A 248 -10.56 11.00 15.60
CA ASP A 248 -9.97 10.91 16.94
C ASP A 248 -10.74 9.79 17.64
N ALA A 249 -10.16 8.59 17.60
CA ALA A 249 -10.77 7.48 18.29
C ALA A 249 -10.74 7.88 19.77
N ALA A 250 -11.87 8.32 20.29
CA ALA A 250 -12.12 8.47 21.73
C ALA A 250 -12.00 7.11 22.44
N VAL A 251 -11.78 6.05 21.69
CA VAL A 251 -11.41 4.72 22.13
C VAL A 251 -9.88 4.67 22.19
N GLU A 252 -9.35 4.48 23.38
CA GLU A 252 -7.94 4.15 23.56
C GLU A 252 -7.58 3.00 22.63
N LEU A 253 -6.78 3.29 21.61
CA LEU A 253 -6.21 2.26 20.76
C LEU A 253 -5.01 1.69 21.52
N PRO A 254 -5.09 0.47 22.07
CA PRO A 254 -4.02 -0.08 22.89
C PRO A 254 -2.67 0.01 22.20
N GLY A 255 -1.67 0.56 22.91
CA GLY A 255 -0.32 0.71 22.39
C GLY A 255 -0.08 1.88 21.44
N LEU A 256 -1.10 2.69 21.09
CA LEU A 256 -0.97 3.91 20.30
C LEU A 256 -0.92 5.14 21.19
N LYS A 257 -0.04 6.09 20.83
CA LYS A 257 0.08 7.40 21.49
C LYS A 257 -0.21 8.49 20.47
N ARG A 258 -1.11 9.41 20.79
CA ARG A 258 -1.43 10.55 19.93
C ARG A 258 -0.16 11.33 19.61
N TRP A 259 0.10 11.59 18.32
CA TRP A 259 1.19 12.45 17.91
C TRP A 259 0.79 13.93 18.06
N GLY A 260 1.72 14.80 18.49
CA GLY A 260 1.45 16.22 18.65
C GLY A 260 0.79 16.63 19.97
N GLN A 261 0.42 15.68 20.83
CA GLN A 261 -0.04 15.96 22.19
C GLN A 261 1.07 15.56 23.18
N GLY A 262 1.93 16.51 23.54
CA GLY A 262 3.02 16.32 24.50
C GLY A 262 3.92 17.52 24.51
#